data_5f5ebad692bfdfde17de6a88d051396c
#
_entry.id   5f5ebad692bfdfde17de6a88d051396c
#
_cell.length_a   1.000
_cell.length_b   1.000
_cell.length_c   1.000
_cell.angle_alpha   90.00
_cell.angle_beta   90.00
_cell.angle_gamma   90.00
#
_symmetry.space_group_name_H-M   'P 1'
#
loop_
_entity.id
_entity.type
_entity.pdbx_description
1 polymer ?
#
loop_
_entity_poly.entity_id
_entity_poly.type
_entity_poly.pdbx_seq_one_letter_code
_entity_poly.pdbx_strand_id
1 'polypeptide(L)'
;YNHLDSLPVLYFLHQRRGDENIMFEIDIHTTADKLIETGKIEPMIIVCPRMENSRGVNSSIVCKEIPDPVKSHRTIHLGRYEDYFIDEIIPFIDKTFKTINDRKGRYIGGASAGGYTALHNAFRHQDKFSKVGGHMPALLLELEDEYKSFYRDMNDWEKYDPLYIAKHNDISSEMKVYLDAGEKDEGRFYEGGSILHNMLKKKGVNTQNYLFPGHHNTEYV
;
A
#
# COMPACT_ATOMS: atom_id res chain seq x y z
N TYR A 1 -2.38 16.06 -21.80
CA TYR A 1 -2.47 16.57 -20.41
C TYR A 1 -1.77 17.92 -20.20
N ASN A 2 -1.18 18.51 -21.24
CA ASN A 2 -0.39 19.77 -21.17
C ASN A 2 -1.21 21.02 -20.77
N HIS A 3 -2.52 20.90 -20.61
CA HIS A 3 -3.43 22.02 -20.30
C HIS A 3 -3.96 22.00 -18.87
N LEU A 4 -3.57 21.00 -18.04
CA LEU A 4 -4.02 20.90 -16.66
C LEU A 4 -3.02 21.62 -15.74
N ASP A 5 -3.54 22.42 -14.82
CA ASP A 5 -2.69 23.19 -13.89
C ASP A 5 -1.95 22.29 -12.91
N SER A 6 -2.62 21.23 -12.41
CA SER A 6 -2.05 20.22 -11.54
C SER A 6 -2.83 18.90 -11.59
N LEU A 7 -2.18 17.80 -11.30
CA LEU A 7 -2.75 16.45 -11.37
C LEU A 7 -2.70 15.74 -10.01
N PRO A 8 -3.69 14.90 -9.69
CA PRO A 8 -3.58 13.98 -8.57
C PRO A 8 -2.48 12.96 -8.82
N VAL A 9 -1.93 12.40 -7.74
CA VAL A 9 -0.87 11.40 -7.77
C VAL A 9 -1.35 10.10 -7.13
N LEU A 10 -1.21 8.99 -7.86
CA LEU A 10 -1.33 7.64 -7.33
C LEU A 10 0.06 7.07 -7.10
N TYR A 11 0.41 6.80 -5.85
CA TYR A 11 1.58 5.99 -5.50
C TYR A 11 1.16 4.54 -5.42
N PHE A 12 1.70 3.69 -6.31
CA PHE A 12 1.38 2.26 -6.34
C PHE A 12 2.60 1.42 -5.95
N LEU A 13 2.48 0.70 -4.84
CA LEU A 13 3.57 -0.02 -4.20
C LEU A 13 3.59 -1.48 -4.62
N HIS A 14 4.78 -1.96 -4.99
CA HIS A 14 4.96 -3.31 -5.51
C HIS A 14 4.84 -4.39 -4.42
N GLN A 15 4.51 -5.59 -4.87
CA GLN A 15 4.47 -6.79 -4.05
C GLN A 15 5.87 -7.20 -3.57
N ARG A 16 5.92 -8.13 -2.65
CA ARG A 16 7.18 -8.74 -2.20
C ARG A 16 7.96 -9.30 -3.38
N ARG A 17 9.24 -8.99 -3.48
CA ARG A 17 10.16 -9.31 -4.60
C ARG A 17 9.83 -8.57 -5.92
N GLY A 18 8.89 -7.67 -5.93
CA GLY A 18 8.70 -6.75 -7.02
C GLY A 18 9.65 -5.57 -6.92
N ASP A 19 9.54 -4.71 -7.87
CA ASP A 19 10.26 -3.44 -7.94
C ASP A 19 9.40 -2.35 -8.60
N GLU A 20 10.02 -1.25 -8.98
CA GLU A 20 9.38 -0.13 -9.65
C GLU A 20 8.74 -0.47 -11.01
N ASN A 21 9.08 -1.63 -11.60
CA ASN A 21 8.51 -2.08 -12.87
C ASN A 21 7.09 -2.65 -12.72
N ILE A 22 6.55 -2.73 -11.52
CA ILE A 22 5.17 -3.20 -11.28
C ILE A 22 4.14 -2.53 -12.19
N MET A 23 4.36 -1.26 -12.55
CA MET A 23 3.50 -0.53 -13.47
C MET A 23 3.30 -1.28 -14.79
N PHE A 24 4.36 -1.91 -15.30
CA PHE A 24 4.37 -2.66 -16.55
C PHE A 24 3.97 -4.12 -16.36
N GLU A 25 4.32 -4.72 -15.22
CA GLU A 25 4.01 -6.13 -14.91
C GLU A 25 2.51 -6.42 -14.82
N ILE A 26 1.74 -5.46 -14.28
CA ILE A 26 0.28 -5.57 -14.14
C ILE A 26 -0.49 -4.58 -15.04
N ASP A 27 0.19 -3.96 -15.97
CA ASP A 27 -0.38 -3.11 -17.04
C ASP A 27 -1.24 -1.93 -16.51
N ILE A 28 -0.87 -1.36 -15.36
CA ILE A 28 -1.60 -0.23 -14.73
C ILE A 28 -1.68 0.95 -15.69
N HIS A 29 -0.60 1.27 -16.41
CA HIS A 29 -0.53 2.43 -17.29
C HIS A 29 -1.55 2.34 -18.43
N THR A 30 -1.63 1.19 -19.12
CA THR A 30 -2.60 0.96 -20.20
C THR A 30 -4.04 0.99 -19.66
N THR A 31 -4.27 0.40 -18.50
CA THR A 31 -5.58 0.42 -17.83
C THR A 31 -5.99 1.84 -17.47
N ALA A 32 -5.07 2.62 -16.89
CA ALA A 32 -5.32 4.02 -16.54
C ALA A 32 -5.60 4.86 -17.79
N ASP A 33 -4.80 4.75 -18.85
CA ASP A 33 -5.00 5.47 -20.11
C ASP A 33 -6.39 5.19 -20.69
N LYS A 34 -6.81 3.93 -20.76
CA LYS A 34 -8.14 3.54 -21.24
C LYS A 34 -9.27 4.12 -20.38
N LEU A 35 -9.10 4.14 -19.07
CA LEU A 35 -10.11 4.71 -18.15
C LEU A 35 -10.17 6.24 -18.26
N ILE A 36 -9.04 6.90 -18.47
CA ILE A 36 -8.95 8.34 -18.69
C ILE A 36 -9.58 8.71 -20.04
N GLU A 37 -9.23 8.02 -21.12
CA GLU A 37 -9.78 8.25 -22.46
C GLU A 37 -11.31 8.08 -22.51
N THR A 38 -11.83 7.13 -21.73
CA THR A 38 -13.29 6.90 -21.62
C THR A 38 -13.99 7.78 -20.57
N GLY A 39 -13.26 8.70 -19.93
CA GLY A 39 -13.81 9.62 -18.93
C GLY A 39 -14.26 8.96 -17.63
N LYS A 40 -13.81 7.74 -17.34
CA LYS A 40 -14.14 7.03 -16.10
C LYS A 40 -13.31 7.46 -14.91
N ILE A 41 -12.09 7.91 -15.16
CA ILE A 41 -11.22 8.52 -14.16
C ILE A 41 -10.61 9.81 -14.73
N GLU A 42 -10.22 10.72 -13.85
CA GLU A 42 -9.49 11.92 -14.25
C GLU A 42 -8.01 11.59 -14.53
N PRO A 43 -7.34 12.38 -15.39
CA PRO A 43 -5.90 12.26 -15.59
C PRO A 43 -5.14 12.32 -14.28
N MET A 44 -4.10 11.49 -14.13
CA MET A 44 -3.29 11.43 -12.93
C MET A 44 -1.83 11.10 -13.24
N ILE A 45 -0.96 11.37 -12.28
CA ILE A 45 0.42 10.89 -12.28
C ILE A 45 0.44 9.56 -11.51
N ILE A 46 1.07 8.54 -12.08
CA ILE A 46 1.29 7.26 -11.40
C ILE A 46 2.77 7.14 -11.06
N VAL A 47 3.06 6.86 -9.81
CA VAL A 47 4.41 6.71 -9.27
C VAL A 47 4.55 5.33 -8.64
N CYS A 48 5.49 4.54 -9.11
CA CYS A 48 5.80 3.22 -8.55
C CYS A 48 7.20 3.28 -7.91
N PRO A 49 7.32 3.65 -6.63
CA PRO A 49 8.62 3.75 -6.00
C PRO A 49 9.17 2.37 -5.67
N ARG A 50 10.50 2.23 -5.74
CA ARG A 50 11.18 1.03 -5.28
C ARG A 50 11.21 1.01 -3.75
N MET A 51 10.57 0.01 -3.15
CA MET A 51 10.46 -0.16 -1.70
C MET A 51 11.28 -1.35 -1.19
N GLU A 52 11.99 -2.04 -2.07
CA GLU A 52 12.74 -3.25 -1.78
C GLU A 52 11.86 -4.32 -1.08
N ASN A 53 12.47 -5.29 -0.43
CA ASN A 53 11.74 -6.23 0.43
C ASN A 53 11.70 -5.72 1.88
N SER A 54 11.09 -4.54 2.11
CA SER A 54 11.14 -3.80 3.38
C SER A 54 9.82 -3.75 4.15
N ARG A 55 8.71 -4.13 3.56
CA ARG A 55 7.33 -3.87 4.04
C ARG A 55 7.02 -2.37 4.24
N GLY A 56 7.88 -1.46 3.77
CA GLY A 56 7.68 -0.02 3.88
C GLY A 56 7.69 0.53 5.31
N VAL A 57 8.26 -0.18 6.26
CA VAL A 57 8.31 0.22 7.68
C VAL A 57 9.71 0.70 8.07
N ASN A 58 9.81 1.48 9.15
CA ASN A 58 11.07 1.90 9.74
C ASN A 58 11.64 0.79 10.64
N SER A 59 12.22 -0.23 10.03
CA SER A 59 12.72 -1.43 10.72
C SER A 59 14.13 -1.30 11.29
N SER A 60 14.92 -0.34 10.81
CA SER A 60 16.29 -0.08 11.28
C SER A 60 16.69 1.37 11.00
N ILE A 61 17.54 1.94 11.86
CA ILE A 61 18.13 3.28 11.63
C ILE A 61 19.12 3.24 10.46
N VAL A 62 19.80 2.12 10.26
CA VAL A 62 20.78 1.91 9.19
C VAL A 62 20.22 0.96 8.16
N CYS A 63 20.27 1.34 6.89
CA CYS A 63 19.91 0.45 5.79
C CYS A 63 20.86 -0.76 5.77
N LYS A 64 20.32 -1.96 5.77
CA LYS A 64 21.07 -3.22 5.70
C LYS A 64 20.23 -4.33 5.12
N GLU A 65 20.91 -5.29 4.52
CA GLU A 65 20.34 -6.53 4.03
C GLU A 65 20.62 -7.66 5.00
N ILE A 66 19.61 -8.49 5.22
CA ILE A 66 19.77 -9.72 6.00
C ILE A 66 19.12 -10.89 5.26
N PRO A 67 19.61 -12.14 5.44
CA PRO A 67 18.89 -13.31 4.99
C PRO A 67 17.52 -13.40 5.66
N ASP A 68 16.50 -13.82 4.92
CA ASP A 68 15.20 -14.14 5.49
C ASP A 68 15.35 -15.35 6.44
N PRO A 69 14.95 -15.27 7.71
CA PRO A 69 15.17 -16.32 8.70
C PRO A 69 14.39 -17.61 8.42
N VAL A 70 13.30 -17.52 7.65
CA VAL A 70 12.44 -18.67 7.32
C VAL A 70 12.73 -19.18 5.90
N LYS A 71 13.03 -18.28 4.97
CA LYS A 71 13.28 -18.58 3.57
C LYS A 71 14.66 -18.06 3.16
N SER A 72 15.71 -18.78 3.55
CA SER A 72 17.13 -18.38 3.44
C SER A 72 17.60 -17.96 2.03
N HIS A 73 16.86 -18.30 0.98
CA HIS A 73 17.14 -17.87 -0.39
C HIS A 73 16.59 -16.46 -0.71
N ARG A 74 16.00 -15.79 0.28
CA ARG A 74 15.45 -14.43 0.16
C ARG A 74 16.26 -13.46 0.97
N THR A 75 16.23 -12.21 0.56
CA THR A 75 16.82 -11.07 1.27
C THR A 75 15.72 -10.19 1.84
N ILE A 76 15.90 -9.75 3.06
CA ILE A 76 15.10 -8.74 3.73
C ILE A 76 15.91 -7.45 3.78
N HIS A 77 15.27 -6.33 3.43
CA HIS A 77 15.87 -5.01 3.46
C HIS A 77 15.34 -4.24 4.67
N LEU A 78 16.20 -3.99 5.64
CA LEU A 78 15.90 -3.21 6.83
C LEU A 78 16.40 -1.77 6.66
N GLY A 79 15.61 -0.80 7.11
CA GLY A 79 15.94 0.62 6.99
C GLY A 79 14.78 1.51 7.41
N ARG A 80 14.84 2.78 7.01
CA ARG A 80 13.79 3.78 7.28
C ARG A 80 12.90 3.98 6.04
N TYR A 81 12.22 2.94 5.61
CA TYR A 81 11.46 2.95 4.36
C TYR A 81 10.14 3.74 4.42
N GLU A 82 9.51 3.85 5.59
CA GLU A 82 8.38 4.78 5.79
C GLU A 82 8.85 6.23 5.60
N ASP A 83 9.95 6.63 6.26
CA ASP A 83 10.50 7.97 6.12
C ASP A 83 10.97 8.25 4.69
N TYR A 84 11.66 7.30 4.05
CA TYR A 84 12.04 7.41 2.64
C TYR A 84 10.83 7.72 1.76
N PHE A 85 9.72 7.02 1.96
CA PHE A 85 8.52 7.25 1.16
C PHE A 85 7.86 8.61 1.48
N ILE A 86 7.67 8.91 2.77
CA ILE A 86 6.92 10.08 3.23
C ILE A 86 7.73 11.38 3.11
N ASP A 87 9.03 11.34 3.44
CA ASP A 87 9.86 12.54 3.59
C ASP A 87 10.77 12.79 2.40
N GLU A 88 10.99 11.80 1.52
CA GLU A 88 11.83 11.95 0.35
C GLU A 88 11.05 11.80 -0.96
N ILE A 89 10.35 10.67 -1.18
CA ILE A 89 9.66 10.40 -2.46
C ILE A 89 8.52 11.39 -2.69
N ILE A 90 7.61 11.55 -1.73
CA ILE A 90 6.47 12.47 -1.89
C ILE A 90 6.93 13.91 -2.17
N PRO A 91 7.82 14.51 -1.38
CA PRO A 91 8.32 15.87 -1.65
C PRO A 91 9.09 15.98 -2.98
N PHE A 92 9.84 14.95 -3.38
CA PHE A 92 10.52 14.92 -4.67
C PHE A 92 9.54 14.99 -5.83
N ILE A 93 8.47 14.20 -5.79
CA ILE A 93 7.42 14.19 -6.83
C ILE A 93 6.69 15.52 -6.87
N ASP A 94 6.29 16.06 -5.72
CA ASP A 94 5.59 17.35 -5.64
C ASP A 94 6.45 18.52 -6.13
N LYS A 95 7.77 18.45 -5.95
CA LYS A 95 8.71 19.46 -6.46
C LYS A 95 8.98 19.31 -7.96
N THR A 96 8.94 18.08 -8.48
CA THR A 96 9.36 17.77 -9.84
C THR A 96 8.21 17.91 -10.84
N PHE A 97 7.00 17.59 -10.42
CA PHE A 97 5.82 17.57 -11.27
C PHE A 97 4.74 18.53 -10.75
N LYS A 98 3.84 18.94 -11.65
CA LYS A 98 2.67 19.75 -11.27
C LYS A 98 1.62 18.87 -10.60
N THR A 99 1.74 18.65 -9.31
CA THR A 99 0.83 17.83 -8.52
C THR A 99 -0.21 18.65 -7.78
N ILE A 100 -1.36 18.05 -7.48
CA ILE A 100 -2.22 18.52 -6.39
C ILE A 100 -1.57 18.02 -5.10
N ASN A 101 -0.71 18.87 -4.51
CA ASN A 101 0.21 18.52 -3.43
C ASN A 101 -0.42 18.48 -2.03
N ASP A 102 -1.73 18.35 -1.95
CA ASP A 102 -2.46 18.17 -0.71
C ASP A 102 -3.09 16.75 -0.62
N ARG A 103 -3.73 16.46 0.53
CA ARG A 103 -4.41 15.21 0.80
C ARG A 103 -5.41 14.81 -0.29
N LYS A 104 -6.14 15.79 -0.86
CA LYS A 104 -7.23 15.52 -1.83
C LYS A 104 -6.72 14.94 -3.14
N GLY A 105 -5.54 15.39 -3.56
CA GLY A 105 -4.88 14.92 -4.78
C GLY A 105 -3.94 13.75 -4.58
N ARG A 106 -3.81 13.19 -3.37
CA ARG A 106 -2.83 12.13 -3.13
C ARG A 106 -3.51 10.82 -2.77
N TYR A 107 -3.23 9.79 -3.57
CA TYR A 107 -3.77 8.45 -3.47
C TYR A 107 -2.62 7.46 -3.29
N ILE A 108 -2.86 6.36 -2.59
CA ILE A 108 -1.87 5.31 -2.41
C ILE A 108 -2.52 3.95 -2.62
N GLY A 109 -1.81 3.02 -3.21
CA GLY A 109 -2.26 1.65 -3.41
C GLY A 109 -1.09 0.70 -3.52
N GLY A 110 -1.39 -0.59 -3.63
CA GLY A 110 -0.35 -1.58 -3.83
C GLY A 110 -0.88 -3.00 -3.74
N ALA A 111 -0.05 -3.95 -4.17
CA ALA A 111 -0.37 -5.37 -4.18
C ALA A 111 0.39 -6.12 -3.09
N SER A 112 -0.27 -7.06 -2.40
CA SER A 112 0.35 -7.95 -1.40
C SER A 112 1.09 -7.18 -0.30
N ALA A 113 2.40 -7.29 -0.19
CA ALA A 113 3.22 -6.50 0.72
C ALA A 113 3.09 -5.00 0.45
N GLY A 114 2.98 -4.57 -0.82
CA GLY A 114 2.70 -3.19 -1.19
C GLY A 114 1.32 -2.71 -0.73
N GLY A 115 0.31 -3.59 -0.77
CA GLY A 115 -1.01 -3.31 -0.22
C GLY A 115 -0.98 -3.10 1.31
N TYR A 116 -0.22 -3.93 2.03
CA TYR A 116 0.06 -3.70 3.45
C TYR A 116 0.74 -2.35 3.67
N THR A 117 1.81 -2.06 2.92
CA THR A 117 2.55 -0.80 3.01
C THR A 117 1.66 0.41 2.72
N ALA A 118 0.76 0.31 1.72
CA ALA A 118 -0.18 1.37 1.40
C ALA A 118 -1.15 1.66 2.54
N LEU A 119 -1.75 0.62 3.12
CA LEU A 119 -2.70 0.75 4.22
C LEU A 119 -2.04 1.33 5.48
N HIS A 120 -0.86 0.81 5.86
CA HIS A 120 -0.18 1.33 7.04
C HIS A 120 0.21 2.80 6.88
N ASN A 121 0.77 3.20 5.72
CA ASN A 121 1.10 4.59 5.46
C ASN A 121 -0.13 5.50 5.44
N ALA A 122 -1.22 5.09 4.78
CA ALA A 122 -2.45 5.88 4.74
C ALA A 122 -3.06 6.09 6.14
N PHE A 123 -3.04 5.07 6.99
CA PHE A 123 -3.63 5.17 8.33
C PHE A 123 -2.77 5.94 9.32
N ARG A 124 -1.45 5.92 9.15
CA ARG A 124 -0.52 6.69 9.99
C ARG A 124 -0.38 8.15 9.56
N HIS A 125 -0.53 8.42 8.27
CA HIS A 125 -0.38 9.74 7.65
C HIS A 125 -1.69 10.20 7.00
N GLN A 126 -2.79 10.22 7.76
CA GLN A 126 -4.12 10.53 7.26
C GLN A 126 -4.25 11.96 6.72
N ASP A 127 -3.35 12.85 7.11
CA ASP A 127 -3.21 14.20 6.57
C ASP A 127 -2.65 14.23 5.14
N LYS A 128 -2.04 13.15 4.68
CA LYS A 128 -1.38 13.06 3.37
C LYS A 128 -2.21 12.34 2.30
N PHE A 129 -3.09 11.42 2.68
CA PHE A 129 -3.79 10.56 1.73
C PHE A 129 -5.31 10.64 1.89
N SER A 130 -6.04 10.73 0.76
CA SER A 130 -7.51 10.69 0.73
C SER A 130 -8.08 9.35 0.30
N LYS A 131 -7.30 8.55 -0.44
CA LYS A 131 -7.73 7.23 -0.91
C LYS A 131 -6.61 6.23 -0.72
N VAL A 132 -6.97 5.02 -0.33
CA VAL A 132 -6.05 3.89 -0.25
C VAL A 132 -6.66 2.63 -0.86
N GLY A 133 -5.86 1.90 -1.65
CA GLY A 133 -6.21 0.62 -2.25
C GLY A 133 -5.24 -0.48 -1.83
N GLY A 134 -5.76 -1.58 -1.28
CA GLY A 134 -4.99 -2.79 -1.01
C GLY A 134 -5.47 -3.93 -1.88
N HIS A 135 -4.67 -4.32 -2.88
CA HIS A 135 -4.89 -5.52 -3.67
C HIS A 135 -4.26 -6.71 -2.98
N MET A 136 -5.06 -7.66 -2.52
CA MET A 136 -4.61 -8.83 -1.74
C MET A 136 -3.61 -8.41 -0.64
N PRO A 137 -3.91 -7.37 0.18
CA PRO A 137 -2.94 -6.82 1.10
C PRO A 137 -2.51 -7.87 2.11
N ALA A 138 -1.19 -7.98 2.35
CA ALA A 138 -0.60 -8.97 3.26
C ALA A 138 -0.93 -8.66 4.73
N LEU A 139 -2.23 -8.66 5.07
CA LEU A 139 -2.80 -8.44 6.40
C LEU A 139 -2.78 -9.75 7.18
N LEU A 140 -1.87 -9.82 8.13
CA LEU A 140 -1.70 -10.99 8.99
C LEU A 140 -2.56 -10.86 10.24
N LEU A 141 -3.21 -11.94 10.66
CA LEU A 141 -3.95 -11.97 11.92
C LEU A 141 -3.03 -12.13 13.12
N GLU A 142 -1.86 -12.73 12.92
CA GLU A 142 -0.81 -12.92 13.91
C GLU A 142 0.55 -12.65 13.26
N LEU A 143 1.51 -12.20 14.05
CA LEU A 143 2.87 -11.95 13.55
C LEU A 143 3.61 -13.29 13.32
N GLU A 144 3.67 -13.70 12.08
CA GLU A 144 4.40 -14.90 11.66
C GLU A 144 5.92 -14.71 11.72
N ASP A 145 6.67 -15.79 11.91
CA ASP A 145 8.13 -15.79 12.02
C ASP A 145 8.83 -15.15 10.82
N GLU A 146 8.27 -15.32 9.64
CA GLU A 146 8.76 -14.73 8.39
C GLU A 146 8.82 -13.18 8.43
N TYR A 147 7.98 -12.55 9.25
CA TYR A 147 7.87 -11.10 9.33
C TYR A 147 8.50 -10.49 10.59
N LYS A 148 8.88 -11.30 11.58
CA LYS A 148 9.44 -10.80 12.84
C LYS A 148 10.68 -9.92 12.67
N SER A 149 11.50 -10.18 11.65
CA SER A 149 12.72 -9.41 11.39
C SER A 149 12.48 -7.94 11.07
N PHE A 150 11.27 -7.56 10.64
CA PHE A 150 10.92 -6.17 10.34
C PHE A 150 10.59 -5.35 11.58
N TYR A 151 10.37 -5.99 12.73
CA TYR A 151 9.91 -5.35 13.96
C TYR A 151 10.82 -5.70 15.12
N ARG A 152 11.00 -4.78 16.05
CA ARG A 152 11.82 -4.97 17.25
C ARG A 152 11.14 -5.89 18.26
N ASP A 153 9.84 -5.75 18.39
CA ASP A 153 8.96 -6.49 19.30
C ASP A 153 7.50 -6.41 18.85
N MET A 154 6.58 -6.99 19.61
CA MET A 154 5.16 -6.97 19.31
C MET A 154 4.57 -5.55 19.31
N ASN A 155 5.02 -4.67 20.23
CA ASN A 155 4.53 -3.29 20.26
C ASN A 155 4.96 -2.51 19.03
N ASP A 156 6.15 -2.80 18.50
CA ASP A 156 6.63 -2.19 17.27
C ASP A 156 5.83 -2.69 16.06
N TRP A 157 5.49 -3.98 16.01
CA TRP A 157 4.59 -4.51 14.98
C TRP A 157 3.20 -3.87 15.03
N GLU A 158 2.56 -3.82 16.19
CA GLU A 158 1.25 -3.22 16.40
C GLU A 158 1.20 -1.75 15.91
N LYS A 159 2.28 -1.02 16.11
CA LYS A 159 2.43 0.37 15.65
C LYS A 159 2.30 0.52 14.12
N TYR A 160 2.69 -0.49 13.36
CA TYR A 160 2.65 -0.48 11.89
C TYR A 160 1.51 -1.31 11.31
N ASP A 161 0.91 -2.21 12.09
CA ASP A 161 -0.11 -3.12 11.60
C ASP A 161 -1.44 -2.39 11.30
N PRO A 162 -1.95 -2.45 10.04
CA PRO A 162 -3.18 -1.76 9.68
C PRO A 162 -4.42 -2.21 10.45
N LEU A 163 -4.48 -3.50 10.85
CA LEU A 163 -5.61 -4.04 11.65
C LEU A 163 -5.57 -3.46 13.06
N TYR A 164 -4.38 -3.42 13.66
CA TYR A 164 -4.21 -2.84 14.99
C TYR A 164 -4.49 -1.34 14.99
N ILE A 165 -3.94 -0.60 14.00
CA ILE A 165 -4.19 0.84 13.85
C ILE A 165 -5.70 1.10 13.68
N ALA A 166 -6.37 0.38 12.78
CA ALA A 166 -7.79 0.56 12.54
C ALA A 166 -8.66 0.17 13.75
N LYS A 167 -8.19 -0.73 14.60
CA LYS A 167 -8.89 -1.12 15.82
C LYS A 167 -8.79 -0.04 16.91
N HIS A 168 -7.62 0.55 17.09
CA HIS A 168 -7.30 1.39 18.25
C HIS A 168 -7.32 2.88 17.98
N ASN A 169 -7.18 3.30 16.71
CA ASN A 169 -7.14 4.71 16.32
C ASN A 169 -8.38 5.09 15.51
N ASP A 170 -8.70 6.37 15.51
CA ASP A 170 -9.72 6.90 14.61
C ASP A 170 -9.15 6.99 13.18
N ILE A 171 -9.91 6.45 12.23
CA ILE A 171 -9.65 6.59 10.81
C ILE A 171 -10.64 7.59 10.24
N SER A 172 -10.17 8.59 9.54
CA SER A 172 -11.00 9.67 8.97
C SER A 172 -12.11 9.09 8.08
N SER A 173 -13.35 9.47 8.36
CA SER A 173 -14.52 9.10 7.54
C SER A 173 -14.45 9.66 6.11
N GLU A 174 -13.60 10.66 5.86
CA GLU A 174 -13.35 11.18 4.52
C GLU A 174 -12.36 10.32 3.71
N MET A 175 -11.64 9.38 4.34
CA MET A 175 -10.78 8.44 3.64
C MET A 175 -11.63 7.41 2.89
N LYS A 176 -11.24 7.10 1.65
CA LYS A 176 -11.83 6.01 0.88
C LYS A 176 -10.88 4.83 0.87
N VAL A 177 -11.39 3.66 1.23
CA VAL A 177 -10.58 2.44 1.32
C VAL A 177 -11.14 1.38 0.39
N TYR A 178 -10.30 0.87 -0.50
CA TYR A 178 -10.61 -0.25 -1.38
C TYR A 178 -9.76 -1.45 -0.99
N LEU A 179 -10.39 -2.60 -0.89
CA LEU A 179 -9.75 -3.87 -0.60
C LEU A 179 -10.26 -4.93 -1.57
N ASP A 180 -9.39 -5.84 -1.96
CA ASP A 180 -9.77 -7.07 -2.64
C ASP A 180 -8.84 -8.22 -2.27
N ALA A 181 -9.26 -9.45 -2.57
CA ALA A 181 -8.44 -10.64 -2.46
C ALA A 181 -9.04 -11.79 -3.26
N GLY A 182 -8.22 -12.78 -3.60
CA GLY A 182 -8.69 -14.07 -4.09
C GLY A 182 -9.30 -14.90 -2.97
N GLU A 183 -10.45 -15.53 -3.20
CA GLU A 183 -11.11 -16.40 -2.21
C GLU A 183 -10.31 -17.68 -1.89
N LYS A 184 -9.32 -18.02 -2.75
CA LYS A 184 -8.41 -19.17 -2.62
C LYS A 184 -6.97 -18.71 -2.35
N ASP A 185 -6.78 -17.47 -1.88
CA ASP A 185 -5.48 -16.96 -1.49
C ASP A 185 -4.84 -17.84 -0.43
N GLU A 186 -3.66 -18.39 -0.72
CA GLU A 186 -2.94 -19.33 0.15
C GLU A 186 -2.46 -18.67 1.44
N GLY A 187 -2.21 -17.36 1.41
CA GLY A 187 -1.90 -16.55 2.60
C GLY A 187 -3.11 -16.18 3.44
N ARG A 188 -4.33 -16.50 2.96
CA ARG A 188 -5.62 -16.19 3.61
C ARG A 188 -5.78 -14.69 3.91
N PHE A 189 -5.16 -13.81 3.13
CA PHE A 189 -5.20 -12.36 3.34
C PHE A 189 -6.61 -11.78 3.18
N TYR A 190 -7.53 -12.51 2.51
CA TYR A 190 -8.94 -12.16 2.45
C TYR A 190 -9.61 -12.08 3.84
N GLU A 191 -9.10 -12.83 4.82
CA GLU A 191 -9.62 -12.78 6.21
C GLU A 191 -9.26 -11.45 6.87
N GLY A 192 -7.98 -11.06 6.79
CA GLY A 192 -7.52 -9.75 7.27
C GLY A 192 -8.23 -8.60 6.56
N GLY A 193 -8.40 -8.68 5.23
CA GLY A 193 -9.15 -7.72 4.44
C GLY A 193 -10.61 -7.57 4.90
N SER A 194 -11.28 -8.69 5.14
CA SER A 194 -12.67 -8.72 5.61
C SER A 194 -12.82 -8.14 7.03
N ILE A 195 -11.89 -8.45 7.92
CA ILE A 195 -11.85 -7.91 9.28
C ILE A 195 -11.64 -6.40 9.23
N LEU A 196 -10.66 -5.93 8.45
CA LEU A 196 -10.38 -4.51 8.29
C LEU A 196 -11.59 -3.75 7.74
N HIS A 197 -12.20 -4.26 6.66
CA HIS A 197 -13.42 -3.69 6.09
C HIS A 197 -14.53 -3.52 7.14
N ASN A 198 -14.81 -4.57 7.91
CA ASN A 198 -15.84 -4.54 8.93
C ASN A 198 -15.55 -3.53 10.04
N MET A 199 -14.28 -3.40 10.47
CA MET A 199 -13.88 -2.39 11.45
C MET A 199 -14.07 -0.97 10.91
N LEU A 200 -13.60 -0.70 9.71
CA LEU A 200 -13.71 0.60 9.05
C LEU A 200 -15.16 1.00 8.82
N LYS A 201 -15.99 0.06 8.36
CA LYS A 201 -17.42 0.29 8.17
C LYS A 201 -18.15 0.66 9.47
N LYS A 202 -17.82 0.01 10.58
CA LYS A 202 -18.35 0.35 11.90
C LYS A 202 -17.96 1.76 12.38
N LYS A 203 -16.81 2.26 11.92
CA LYS A 203 -16.32 3.62 12.18
C LYS A 203 -16.84 4.68 11.19
N GLY A 204 -17.70 4.28 10.25
CA GLY A 204 -18.27 5.20 9.26
C GLY A 204 -17.30 5.57 8.10
N VAL A 205 -16.20 4.85 7.96
CA VAL A 205 -15.26 5.05 6.84
C VAL A 205 -15.86 4.46 5.56
N ASN A 206 -15.73 5.17 4.45
CA ASN A 206 -16.15 4.67 3.14
C ASN A 206 -15.19 3.57 2.67
N THR A 207 -15.64 2.32 2.76
CA THR A 207 -14.81 1.15 2.46
C THR A 207 -15.53 0.15 1.56
N GLN A 208 -14.80 -0.43 0.62
CA GLN A 208 -15.22 -1.53 -0.25
C GLN A 208 -14.29 -2.72 -0.05
N ASN A 209 -14.82 -3.93 -0.15
CA ASN A 209 -14.04 -5.17 -0.08
C ASN A 209 -14.65 -6.19 -1.04
N TYR A 210 -13.84 -6.70 -1.96
CA TYR A 210 -14.24 -7.65 -2.97
C TYR A 210 -13.47 -8.95 -2.86
N LEU A 211 -14.16 -10.07 -3.01
CA LEU A 211 -13.55 -11.39 -3.16
C LEU A 211 -13.72 -11.87 -4.59
N PHE A 212 -12.63 -12.27 -5.21
CA PHE A 212 -12.62 -12.81 -6.56
C PHE A 212 -12.35 -14.31 -6.54
N PRO A 213 -12.91 -15.09 -7.49
CA PRO A 213 -12.56 -16.49 -7.66
C PRO A 213 -11.10 -16.61 -8.10
N GLY A 214 -10.17 -16.92 -7.18
CA GLY A 214 -8.76 -17.03 -7.54
C GLY A 214 -7.82 -17.14 -6.35
N HIS A 215 -6.55 -17.17 -6.68
CA HIS A 215 -5.43 -17.36 -5.78
C HIS A 215 -4.71 -16.03 -5.47
N HIS A 216 -3.59 -16.09 -4.73
CA HIS A 216 -2.73 -14.92 -4.51
C HIS A 216 -1.86 -14.63 -5.74
N ASN A 217 -2.46 -14.01 -6.75
CA ASN A 217 -1.78 -13.65 -7.99
C ASN A 217 -2.29 -12.30 -8.53
N THR A 218 -1.64 -11.76 -9.55
CA THR A 218 -1.91 -10.44 -10.11
C THR A 218 -2.99 -10.43 -11.21
N GLU A 219 -3.72 -11.52 -11.44
CA GLU A 219 -4.75 -11.59 -12.49
C GLU A 219 -5.94 -10.64 -12.24
N TYR A 220 -6.11 -10.21 -11.00
CA TYR A 220 -7.24 -9.36 -10.56
C TYR A 220 -6.82 -7.96 -10.10
N VAL A 221 -5.55 -7.59 -10.28
CA VAL A 221 -5.03 -6.27 -9.91
C VAL A 221 -5.23 -5.25 -11.02
#